data_63ae85f91730f1f78bec6302853c3d0e
#
_entry.id   63ae85f91730f1f78bec6302853c3d0e
#
_cell.length_a   1.000
_cell.length_b   1.000
_cell.length_c   1.000
_cell.angle_alpha   90.00
_cell.angle_beta   90.00
_cell.angle_gamma   90.00
#
_symmetry.space_group_name_H-M   'P 1'
#
loop_
_entity.id
_entity.type
_entity.pdbx_description
1 polymer ?
#
loop_
_entity_poly.entity_id
_entity_poly.type
_entity_poly.pdbx_seq_one_letter_code
_entity_poly.pdbx_strand_id
1 'polypeptide(L)'
;MKNEKRELSLEQREELLKTLKARFEKNRNRHPGIEWDEIQAKLEANAEKLWSLNEMEKTGGEPDVVGFDRSTGEYLFYDCAAESPKGRRSVCYDHEGLESRKEHRPENTAVDMAAAMGIELLTEEQYRELQKLGSFDTKTSSWVRTPANIRKLGGALFCDRRYDTVFVYHNGAESYYAARGFRGMLRV
;
A
#
# COMPACT_ATOMS: atom_id res chain seq x y z
N MET A 1 0.56 7.54 26.46
CA MET A 1 0.25 6.51 25.46
C MET A 1 1.42 5.55 25.43
N LYS A 2 1.21 4.26 25.74
CA LYS A 2 2.27 3.25 25.62
C LYS A 2 2.65 3.15 24.15
N ASN A 3 3.91 3.43 23.84
CA ASN A 3 4.50 3.11 22.54
C ASN A 3 4.46 1.58 22.43
N GLU A 4 3.45 1.02 21.79
CA GLU A 4 3.45 -0.40 21.47
C GLU A 4 4.65 -0.61 20.55
N LYS A 5 5.58 -1.44 21.00
CA LYS A 5 6.75 -1.79 20.20
C LYS A 5 6.28 -2.41 18.89
N ARG A 6 6.62 -1.77 17.78
CA ARG A 6 6.38 -2.29 16.43
C ARG A 6 7.39 -3.40 16.11
N GLU A 7 7.24 -4.52 16.82
CA GLU A 7 8.14 -5.69 16.69
C GLU A 7 7.31 -6.96 16.55
N LEU A 8 7.82 -7.88 15.77
CA LEU A 8 7.26 -9.22 15.58
C LEU A 8 7.97 -10.23 16.48
N SER A 9 7.29 -11.29 16.90
CA SER A 9 7.93 -12.45 17.51
C SER A 9 8.86 -13.14 16.49
N LEU A 10 9.76 -13.97 16.99
CA LEU A 10 10.67 -14.73 16.12
C LEU A 10 9.88 -15.57 15.10
N GLU A 11 8.88 -16.30 15.55
CA GLU A 11 8.01 -17.12 14.71
C GLU A 11 7.29 -16.30 13.62
N GLN A 12 6.74 -15.13 13.98
CA GLN A 12 6.10 -14.22 13.02
C GLN A 12 7.08 -13.69 11.97
N ARG A 13 8.33 -13.40 12.38
CA ARG A 13 9.38 -12.96 11.44
C ARG A 13 9.72 -14.04 10.43
N GLU A 14 9.93 -15.27 10.91
CA GLU A 14 10.27 -16.42 10.06
C GLU A 14 9.15 -16.72 9.05
N GLU A 15 7.90 -16.73 9.50
CA GLU A 15 6.73 -16.96 8.64
C GLU A 15 6.57 -15.84 7.59
N LEU A 16 6.71 -14.59 8.01
CA LEU A 16 6.67 -13.45 7.10
C LEU A 16 7.76 -13.51 6.04
N LEU A 17 9.02 -13.73 6.44
CA LEU A 17 10.15 -13.82 5.50
C LEU A 17 9.96 -14.96 4.51
N LYS A 18 9.45 -16.10 4.96
CA LYS A 18 9.11 -17.24 4.09
C LYS A 18 8.03 -16.85 3.07
N THR A 19 6.99 -16.15 3.49
CA THR A 19 5.89 -15.69 2.63
C THR A 19 6.40 -14.69 1.57
N LEU A 20 7.17 -13.71 2.01
CA LEU A 20 7.75 -12.69 1.12
C LEU A 20 8.71 -13.32 0.10
N LYS A 21 9.58 -14.24 0.55
CA LYS A 21 10.50 -14.96 -0.32
C LYS A 21 9.75 -15.76 -1.39
N ALA A 22 8.75 -16.52 -1.00
CA ALA A 22 7.96 -17.33 -1.92
C ALA A 22 7.26 -16.45 -2.98
N ARG A 23 6.74 -15.29 -2.59
CA ARG A 23 6.13 -14.32 -3.51
C ARG A 23 7.17 -13.71 -4.44
N PHE A 24 8.31 -13.30 -3.93
CA PHE A 24 9.44 -12.78 -4.69
C PHE A 24 9.91 -13.77 -5.76
N GLU A 25 10.12 -15.04 -5.39
CA GLU A 25 10.55 -16.09 -6.31
C GLU A 25 9.51 -16.40 -7.38
N LYS A 26 8.23 -16.34 -7.04
CA LYS A 26 7.12 -16.57 -7.97
C LYS A 26 6.98 -15.46 -9.01
N ASN A 27 7.36 -14.23 -8.68
CA ASN A 27 7.09 -13.04 -9.50
C ASN A 27 8.38 -12.34 -9.95
N ARG A 28 9.38 -13.09 -10.38
CA ARG A 28 10.70 -12.60 -10.82
C ARG A 28 10.65 -11.50 -11.89
N ASN A 29 9.57 -11.44 -12.66
CA ASN A 29 9.34 -10.40 -13.66
C ASN A 29 9.12 -9.00 -13.06
N ARG A 30 8.76 -8.90 -11.78
CA ARG A 30 8.53 -7.60 -11.10
C ARG A 30 9.83 -6.89 -10.71
N HIS A 31 10.93 -7.64 -10.60
CA HIS A 31 12.20 -7.15 -10.05
C HIS A 31 13.43 -7.81 -10.71
N PRO A 32 13.58 -7.70 -12.03
CA PRO A 32 14.69 -8.33 -12.74
C PRO A 32 16.04 -7.84 -12.19
N GLY A 33 16.95 -8.79 -11.94
CA GLY A 33 18.31 -8.49 -11.47
C GLY A 33 18.43 -8.17 -9.98
N ILE A 34 17.36 -8.31 -9.20
CA ILE A 34 17.39 -8.17 -7.74
C ILE A 34 17.48 -9.57 -7.12
N GLU A 35 18.32 -9.73 -6.10
CA GLU A 35 18.49 -10.99 -5.38
C GLU A 35 17.86 -10.93 -3.97
N TRP A 36 17.25 -12.03 -3.56
CA TRP A 36 16.52 -12.09 -2.29
C TRP A 36 17.41 -11.93 -1.06
N ASP A 37 18.61 -12.46 -1.07
CA ASP A 37 19.48 -12.47 0.10
C ASP A 37 19.84 -11.05 0.56
N GLU A 38 20.00 -10.10 -0.36
CA GLU A 38 20.24 -8.69 -0.04
C GLU A 38 19.02 -8.03 0.62
N ILE A 39 17.81 -8.37 0.12
CA ILE A 39 16.55 -7.88 0.68
C ILE A 39 16.35 -8.43 2.08
N GLN A 40 16.54 -9.73 2.24
CA GLN A 40 16.40 -10.41 3.53
C GLN A 40 17.33 -9.80 4.59
N ALA A 41 18.59 -9.57 4.25
CA ALA A 41 19.56 -8.95 5.17
C ALA A 41 19.09 -7.55 5.64
N LYS A 42 18.53 -6.73 4.76
CA LYS A 42 17.99 -5.43 5.11
C LYS A 42 16.73 -5.53 6.00
N LEU A 43 15.84 -6.47 5.70
CA LEU A 43 14.64 -6.69 6.49
C LEU A 43 14.98 -7.18 7.89
N GLU A 44 15.91 -8.12 8.03
CA GLU A 44 16.36 -8.63 9.32
C GLU A 44 17.03 -7.56 10.19
N ALA A 45 17.70 -6.59 9.55
CA ALA A 45 18.30 -5.44 10.23
C ALA A 45 17.26 -4.37 10.68
N ASN A 46 16.00 -4.46 10.22
CA ASN A 46 15.01 -3.42 10.48
C ASN A 46 13.65 -4.00 10.92
N ALA A 47 13.48 -4.16 12.23
CA ALA A 47 12.29 -4.74 12.83
C ALA A 47 11.00 -3.95 12.52
N GLU A 48 11.08 -2.61 12.41
CA GLU A 48 9.90 -1.78 12.10
C GLU A 48 9.42 -2.01 10.66
N LYS A 49 10.33 -2.20 9.72
CA LYS A 49 9.96 -2.50 8.33
C LYS A 49 9.31 -3.88 8.20
N LEU A 50 9.84 -4.88 8.90
CA LEU A 50 9.20 -6.20 9.01
C LEU A 50 7.80 -6.09 9.61
N TRP A 51 7.64 -5.31 10.68
CA TRP A 51 6.33 -5.09 11.27
C TRP A 51 5.36 -4.43 10.28
N SER A 52 5.79 -3.41 9.53
CA SER A 52 4.96 -2.75 8.51
C SER A 52 4.53 -3.71 7.39
N LEU A 53 5.45 -4.55 6.90
CA LEU A 53 5.10 -5.59 5.90
C LEU A 53 4.10 -6.60 6.45
N ASN A 54 4.23 -6.97 7.71
CA ASN A 54 3.26 -7.86 8.38
C ASN A 54 1.87 -7.22 8.49
N GLU A 55 1.78 -5.92 8.77
CA GLU A 55 0.51 -5.20 8.76
C GLU A 55 -0.10 -5.13 7.34
N MET A 56 0.73 -5.02 6.30
CA MET A 56 0.28 -5.13 4.92
C MET A 56 -0.33 -6.51 4.63
N GLU A 57 0.31 -7.60 5.05
CA GLU A 57 -0.21 -8.98 4.92
C GLU A 57 -1.53 -9.16 5.69
N LYS A 58 -1.58 -8.76 6.95
CA LYS A 58 -2.76 -8.91 7.82
C LYS A 58 -4.00 -8.22 7.26
N THR A 59 -3.83 -7.14 6.54
CA THR A 59 -4.94 -6.39 5.93
C THR A 59 -5.31 -6.91 4.53
N GLY A 60 -4.71 -8.01 4.09
CA GLY A 60 -4.98 -8.64 2.80
C GLY A 60 -4.18 -8.05 1.64
N GLY A 61 -3.11 -7.34 1.94
CA GLY A 61 -2.12 -6.93 0.96
C GLY A 61 -1.21 -8.10 0.56
N GLU A 62 -0.53 -7.94 -0.55
CA GLU A 62 0.51 -8.84 -1.03
C GLU A 62 1.77 -8.02 -1.35
N PRO A 63 2.49 -7.51 -0.33
CA PRO A 63 3.68 -6.72 -0.57
C PRO A 63 4.75 -7.53 -1.30
N ASP A 64 5.27 -6.96 -2.38
CA ASP A 64 6.34 -7.57 -3.18
C ASP A 64 7.31 -6.49 -3.65
N VAL A 65 8.55 -6.88 -3.92
CA VAL A 65 9.57 -5.99 -4.43
C VAL A 65 9.25 -5.64 -5.88
N VAL A 66 9.27 -4.35 -6.18
CA VAL A 66 9.01 -3.84 -7.53
C VAL A 66 10.19 -3.03 -8.09
N GLY A 67 11.21 -2.78 -7.29
CA GLY A 67 12.38 -2.04 -7.72
C GLY A 67 13.39 -1.77 -6.62
N PHE A 68 14.48 -1.13 -7.03
CA PHE A 68 15.55 -0.66 -6.17
C PHE A 68 15.91 0.78 -6.52
N ASP A 69 15.84 1.66 -5.53
CA ASP A 69 16.23 3.06 -5.68
C ASP A 69 17.74 3.19 -5.43
N ARG A 70 18.50 3.35 -6.51
CA ARG A 70 19.97 3.48 -6.43
C ARG A 70 20.43 4.74 -5.71
N SER A 71 19.61 5.78 -5.69
CA SER A 71 19.96 7.05 -5.04
C SER A 71 19.90 6.96 -3.51
N THR A 72 18.98 6.16 -2.97
CA THR A 72 18.80 5.95 -1.53
C THR A 72 19.32 4.60 -1.05
N GLY A 73 19.56 3.67 -1.96
CA GLY A 73 19.95 2.30 -1.65
C GLY A 73 18.81 1.46 -1.06
N GLU A 74 17.55 1.83 -1.32
CA GLU A 74 16.36 1.20 -0.75
C GLU A 74 15.63 0.32 -1.77
N TYR A 75 15.12 -0.82 -1.31
CA TYR A 75 14.17 -1.63 -2.06
C TYR A 75 12.75 -1.08 -1.92
N LEU A 76 12.00 -1.11 -3.01
CA LEU A 76 10.63 -0.64 -3.05
C LEU A 76 9.66 -1.83 -2.98
N PHE A 77 8.84 -1.87 -1.93
CA PHE A 77 7.74 -2.81 -1.80
C PHE A 77 6.43 -2.11 -2.10
N TYR A 78 5.62 -2.69 -2.99
CA TYR A 78 4.23 -2.26 -3.24
C TYR A 78 3.25 -3.39 -2.94
N ASP A 79 2.02 -3.05 -2.60
CA ASP A 79 0.93 -4.04 -2.56
C ASP A 79 0.61 -4.53 -3.96
N CYS A 80 0.93 -5.80 -4.21
CA CYS A 80 0.70 -6.48 -5.49
C CYS A 80 -0.48 -7.47 -5.44
N ALA A 81 -1.40 -7.33 -4.48
CA ALA A 81 -2.67 -8.04 -4.50
C ALA A 81 -3.49 -7.65 -5.74
N ALA A 82 -4.18 -8.60 -6.35
CA ALA A 82 -4.95 -8.36 -7.57
C ALA A 82 -5.97 -7.22 -7.41
N GLU A 83 -6.64 -7.17 -6.26
CA GLU A 83 -7.60 -6.13 -5.91
C GLU A 83 -7.13 -5.35 -4.68
N SER A 84 -7.67 -4.15 -4.45
CA SER A 84 -7.36 -3.38 -3.23
C SER A 84 -7.51 -4.25 -1.99
N PRO A 85 -6.56 -4.25 -1.05
CA PRO A 85 -6.58 -5.12 0.12
C PRO A 85 -7.92 -5.05 0.87
N LYS A 86 -8.50 -6.21 1.14
CA LYS A 86 -9.87 -6.32 1.68
C LYS A 86 -10.03 -5.60 3.02
N GLY A 87 -9.03 -5.68 3.88
CA GLY A 87 -9.02 -5.04 5.20
C GLY A 87 -8.82 -3.53 5.17
N ARG A 88 -8.67 -2.93 3.97
CA ARG A 88 -8.43 -1.48 3.80
C ARG A 88 -9.50 -0.81 2.94
N ARG A 89 -10.62 -1.49 2.68
CA ARG A 89 -11.74 -0.95 1.88
C ARG A 89 -12.74 -0.20 2.75
N SER A 90 -13.69 0.47 2.10
CA SER A 90 -14.74 1.26 2.76
C SER A 90 -14.19 2.39 3.64
N VAL A 91 -13.15 3.05 3.18
CA VAL A 91 -12.50 4.18 3.86
C VAL A 91 -12.57 5.44 3.01
N CYS A 92 -12.76 6.60 3.64
CA CYS A 92 -12.56 7.88 2.98
C CYS A 92 -11.05 8.20 2.89
N TYR A 93 -10.71 9.35 2.28
CA TYR A 93 -9.31 9.61 1.98
C TYR A 93 -8.48 9.91 3.23
N ASP A 94 -8.85 10.91 4.01
CA ASP A 94 -8.09 11.37 5.17
C ASP A 94 -8.98 11.85 6.33
N HIS A 95 -8.35 12.19 7.44
CA HIS A 95 -9.04 12.61 8.66
C HIS A 95 -9.93 13.84 8.46
N GLU A 96 -9.48 14.84 7.71
CA GLU A 96 -10.28 16.03 7.41
C GLU A 96 -11.54 15.68 6.62
N GLY A 97 -11.42 14.78 5.61
CA GLY A 97 -12.57 14.24 4.89
C GLY A 97 -13.53 13.49 5.82
N LEU A 98 -13.01 12.70 6.75
CA LEU A 98 -13.82 11.98 7.75
C LEU A 98 -14.59 12.95 8.64
N GLU A 99 -13.92 13.97 9.19
CA GLU A 99 -14.53 14.95 10.09
C GLU A 99 -15.57 15.84 9.39
N SER A 100 -15.44 16.09 8.08
CA SER A 100 -16.43 16.85 7.31
C SER A 100 -17.79 16.15 7.19
N ARG A 101 -17.85 14.83 7.44
CA ARG A 101 -19.08 14.04 7.36
C ARG A 101 -19.94 14.21 8.61
N LYS A 102 -21.21 14.53 8.41
CA LYS A 102 -22.20 14.64 9.50
C LYS A 102 -22.76 13.28 9.88
N GLU A 103 -22.95 12.39 8.90
CA GLU A 103 -23.57 11.08 9.05
C GLU A 103 -22.81 10.01 8.26
N HIS A 104 -23.05 8.74 8.60
CA HIS A 104 -22.46 7.59 7.91
C HIS A 104 -20.94 7.69 7.77
N ARG A 105 -20.27 7.97 8.88
CA ARG A 105 -18.80 8.02 8.93
C ARG A 105 -18.22 6.63 8.79
N PRO A 106 -17.23 6.41 7.89
CA PRO A 106 -16.46 5.17 7.90
C PRO A 106 -15.62 5.08 9.18
N GLU A 107 -15.19 3.87 9.55
CA GLU A 107 -14.40 3.65 10.76
C GLU A 107 -13.01 4.27 10.68
N ASN A 108 -12.47 4.41 9.47
CA ASN A 108 -11.10 4.88 9.28
C ASN A 108 -10.92 5.61 7.94
N THR A 109 -9.71 6.10 7.71
CA THR A 109 -9.30 6.76 6.46
C THR A 109 -8.10 6.04 5.85
N ALA A 110 -7.89 6.21 4.54
CA ALA A 110 -6.75 5.63 3.86
C ALA A 110 -5.41 6.17 4.42
N VAL A 111 -5.32 7.48 4.63
CA VAL A 111 -4.11 8.14 5.13
C VAL A 111 -3.80 7.72 6.57
N ASP A 112 -4.81 7.70 7.46
CA ASP A 112 -4.60 7.33 8.87
C ASP A 112 -4.20 5.85 9.01
N MET A 113 -4.84 4.96 8.23
CA MET A 113 -4.47 3.55 8.21
C MET A 113 -3.04 3.34 7.71
N ALA A 114 -2.66 3.99 6.61
CA ALA A 114 -1.29 3.89 6.09
C ALA A 114 -0.27 4.37 7.13
N ALA A 115 -0.52 5.51 7.77
CA ALA A 115 0.35 6.04 8.82
C ALA A 115 0.45 5.08 10.03
N ALA A 116 -0.67 4.51 10.46
CA ALA A 116 -0.70 3.52 11.54
C ALA A 116 0.12 2.27 11.20
N MET A 117 0.08 1.81 9.95
CA MET A 117 0.85 0.68 9.44
C MET A 117 2.33 1.01 9.13
N GLY A 118 2.73 2.28 9.19
CA GLY A 118 4.08 2.72 8.84
C GLY A 118 4.40 2.63 7.35
N ILE A 119 3.40 2.79 6.50
CA ILE A 119 3.51 2.76 5.03
C ILE A 119 2.98 4.06 4.43
N GLU A 120 3.20 4.26 3.13
CA GLU A 120 2.66 5.38 2.38
C GLU A 120 1.67 4.91 1.33
N LEU A 121 0.69 5.76 0.95
CA LEU A 121 -0.13 5.52 -0.23
C LEU A 121 0.75 5.65 -1.48
N LEU A 122 0.48 4.83 -2.50
CA LEU A 122 1.08 5.04 -3.82
C LEU A 122 0.71 6.42 -4.36
N THR A 123 1.65 7.08 -5.02
CA THR A 123 1.33 8.22 -5.90
C THR A 123 0.65 7.74 -7.18
N GLU A 124 0.06 8.65 -7.96
CA GLU A 124 -0.47 8.30 -9.29
C GLU A 124 0.60 7.66 -10.16
N GLU A 125 1.82 8.21 -10.17
CA GLU A 125 2.94 7.68 -10.95
C GLU A 125 3.32 6.26 -10.52
N GLN A 126 3.44 6.02 -9.22
CA GLN A 126 3.74 4.69 -8.66
C GLN A 126 2.62 3.69 -8.97
N TYR A 127 1.35 4.12 -8.93
CA TYR A 127 0.23 3.27 -9.32
C TYR A 127 0.29 2.89 -10.80
N ARG A 128 0.64 3.82 -11.68
CA ARG A 128 0.81 3.54 -13.11
C ARG A 128 2.00 2.58 -13.37
N GLU A 129 3.10 2.73 -12.63
CA GLU A 129 4.23 1.78 -12.72
C GLU A 129 3.82 0.38 -12.23
N LEU A 130 3.08 0.29 -11.12
CA LEU A 130 2.54 -0.99 -10.66
C LEU A 130 1.71 -1.68 -11.76
N GLN A 131 0.85 -0.94 -12.46
CA GLN A 131 -0.01 -1.46 -13.52
C GLN A 131 0.74 -1.98 -14.75
N LYS A 132 2.02 -1.68 -14.91
CA LYS A 132 2.88 -2.29 -15.93
C LYS A 132 3.32 -3.71 -15.56
N LEU A 133 3.26 -4.06 -14.28
CA LEU A 133 3.66 -5.36 -13.74
C LEU A 133 2.54 -6.41 -13.76
N GLY A 134 1.32 -6.00 -14.05
CA GLY A 134 0.14 -6.88 -14.06
C GLY A 134 -1.16 -6.09 -14.16
N SER A 135 -2.28 -6.77 -14.00
CA SER A 135 -3.61 -6.15 -13.98
C SER A 135 -4.11 -6.07 -12.54
N PHE A 136 -4.21 -4.86 -12.01
CA PHE A 136 -4.61 -4.59 -10.64
C PHE A 136 -5.86 -3.72 -10.59
N ASP A 137 -6.69 -3.88 -9.55
CA ASP A 137 -7.95 -3.13 -9.38
C ASP A 137 -8.90 -3.24 -10.57
N THR A 138 -9.12 -4.46 -11.07
CA THR A 138 -10.07 -4.70 -12.16
C THR A 138 -11.52 -4.69 -11.69
N LYS A 139 -11.75 -4.89 -10.39
CA LYS A 139 -13.08 -4.89 -9.73
C LYS A 139 -13.17 -3.87 -8.59
N THR A 140 -12.02 -3.40 -8.10
CA THR A 140 -11.90 -2.42 -7.02
C THR A 140 -11.29 -1.13 -7.51
N SER A 141 -11.10 -0.17 -6.61
CA SER A 141 -10.33 1.04 -6.83
C SER A 141 -9.46 1.35 -5.61
N SER A 142 -8.40 2.12 -5.81
CA SER A 142 -7.48 2.51 -4.76
C SER A 142 -7.28 4.02 -4.70
N TRP A 143 -7.43 4.59 -3.50
CA TRP A 143 -6.97 5.94 -3.23
C TRP A 143 -5.46 6.04 -3.49
N VAL A 144 -5.03 7.12 -4.10
CA VAL A 144 -3.61 7.45 -4.27
C VAL A 144 -3.27 8.76 -3.57
N ARG A 145 -2.01 8.96 -3.23
CA ARG A 145 -1.56 10.20 -2.60
C ARG A 145 -1.92 11.38 -3.49
N THR A 146 -2.81 12.22 -2.98
CA THR A 146 -3.38 13.34 -3.72
C THR A 146 -2.49 14.57 -3.61
N PRO A 147 -2.16 15.25 -4.73
CA PRO A 147 -1.44 16.51 -4.72
C PRO A 147 -2.14 17.58 -3.87
N ALA A 148 -1.36 18.40 -3.16
CA ALA A 148 -1.88 19.38 -2.22
C ALA A 148 -2.81 20.43 -2.86
N ASN A 149 -2.58 20.79 -4.12
CA ASN A 149 -3.44 21.73 -4.85
C ASN A 149 -4.86 21.18 -5.07
N ILE A 150 -5.00 19.87 -5.32
CA ILE A 150 -6.30 19.21 -5.45
C ILE A 150 -6.93 19.04 -4.06
N ARG A 151 -6.12 18.57 -3.09
CA ARG A 151 -6.64 18.34 -1.74
C ARG A 151 -7.18 19.61 -1.07
N LYS A 152 -6.54 20.75 -1.26
CA LYS A 152 -7.00 22.06 -0.75
C LYS A 152 -8.39 22.47 -1.26
N LEU A 153 -8.80 21.97 -2.42
CA LEU A 153 -10.12 22.20 -2.99
C LEU A 153 -11.16 21.15 -2.55
N GLY A 154 -10.80 20.28 -1.60
CA GLY A 154 -11.69 19.24 -1.06
C GLY A 154 -11.65 17.92 -1.81
N GLY A 155 -10.89 17.81 -2.90
CA GLY A 155 -10.80 16.61 -3.72
C GLY A 155 -9.76 15.62 -3.24
N ALA A 156 -9.92 14.37 -3.69
CA ALA A 156 -8.91 13.31 -3.59
C ALA A 156 -8.95 12.43 -4.84
N LEU A 157 -7.80 11.82 -5.16
CA LEU A 157 -7.64 10.98 -6.36
C LEU A 157 -7.70 9.51 -6.00
N PHE A 158 -8.32 8.74 -6.88
CA PHE A 158 -8.29 7.28 -6.86
C PHE A 158 -8.13 6.72 -8.26
N CYS A 159 -7.65 5.50 -8.35
CA CYS A 159 -7.32 4.84 -9.62
C CYS A 159 -7.94 3.45 -9.67
N ASP A 160 -8.16 2.98 -10.89
CA ASP A 160 -8.55 1.60 -11.17
C ASP A 160 -8.09 1.18 -12.58
N ARG A 161 -8.39 -0.08 -12.93
CA ARG A 161 -8.19 -0.61 -14.28
C ARG A 161 -9.53 -1.15 -14.79
N ARG A 162 -9.99 -0.60 -15.91
CA ARG A 162 -11.19 -1.04 -16.63
C ARG A 162 -10.89 -1.06 -18.12
N TYR A 163 -11.48 -2.00 -18.83
CA TYR A 163 -11.30 -2.10 -20.29
C TYR A 163 -9.81 -2.13 -20.70
N ASP A 164 -8.99 -2.84 -19.92
CA ASP A 164 -7.54 -2.93 -20.07
C ASP A 164 -6.81 -1.57 -20.06
N THR A 165 -7.41 -0.56 -19.44
CA THR A 165 -6.92 0.81 -19.36
C THR A 165 -6.90 1.27 -17.91
N VAL A 166 -5.85 1.96 -17.52
CA VAL A 166 -5.71 2.59 -16.20
C VAL A 166 -6.40 3.95 -16.22
N PHE A 167 -7.31 4.15 -15.27
CA PHE A 167 -8.01 5.42 -15.09
C PHE A 167 -7.62 6.07 -13.78
N VAL A 168 -7.53 7.39 -13.80
CA VAL A 168 -7.40 8.24 -12.62
C VAL A 168 -8.66 9.09 -12.52
N TYR A 169 -9.32 8.98 -11.37
CA TYR A 169 -10.57 9.68 -11.09
C TYR A 169 -10.41 10.59 -9.87
N HIS A 170 -11.44 11.31 -9.59
CA HIS A 170 -11.55 12.17 -8.43
C HIS A 170 -12.88 12.02 -7.72
N ASN A 171 -12.87 12.23 -6.41
CA ASN A 171 -14.07 12.42 -5.59
C ASN A 171 -13.75 13.42 -4.48
N GLY A 172 -14.77 13.90 -3.76
CA GLY A 172 -14.55 14.54 -2.49
C GLY A 172 -13.80 13.61 -1.54
N ALA A 173 -12.89 14.16 -0.75
CA ALA A 173 -12.07 13.36 0.18
C ALA A 173 -12.90 12.61 1.24
N GLU A 174 -14.13 13.09 1.52
CA GLU A 174 -15.09 12.49 2.42
C GLU A 174 -15.82 11.26 1.85
N SER A 175 -15.71 11.02 0.54
CA SER A 175 -16.40 9.91 -0.13
C SER A 175 -15.76 8.57 0.23
N TYR A 176 -16.58 7.52 0.33
CA TYR A 176 -16.12 6.15 0.45
C TYR A 176 -17.07 5.18 -0.21
N TYR A 177 -16.53 4.04 -0.66
CA TYR A 177 -17.27 2.98 -1.33
C TYR A 177 -16.76 1.62 -0.89
N ALA A 178 -17.62 0.63 -0.85
CA ALA A 178 -17.28 -0.73 -0.41
C ALA A 178 -16.11 -1.37 -1.18
N ALA A 179 -15.98 -1.04 -2.46
CA ALA A 179 -14.91 -1.55 -3.34
C ALA A 179 -13.68 -0.62 -3.43
N ARG A 180 -13.62 0.46 -2.66
CA ARG A 180 -12.49 1.38 -2.67
C ARG A 180 -11.66 1.25 -1.40
N GLY A 181 -10.38 0.96 -1.59
CA GLY A 181 -9.38 0.92 -0.55
C GLY A 181 -8.15 1.75 -0.92
N PHE A 182 -6.98 1.25 -0.56
CA PHE A 182 -5.69 1.82 -0.97
C PHE A 182 -4.62 0.75 -1.02
N ARG A 183 -3.57 1.02 -1.78
CA ARG A 183 -2.35 0.21 -1.85
C ARG A 183 -1.22 0.95 -1.17
N GLY A 184 -0.42 0.23 -0.42
CA GLY A 184 0.71 0.79 0.29
C GLY A 184 2.03 0.64 -0.47
N MET A 185 2.96 1.51 -0.12
CA MET A 185 4.37 1.49 -0.50
C MET A 185 5.22 1.52 0.76
N LEU A 186 6.28 0.73 0.77
CA LEU A 186 7.29 0.73 1.81
C LEU A 186 8.69 0.73 1.19
N ARG A 187 9.59 1.55 1.73
CA ARG A 187 11.03 1.55 1.42
C ARG A 187 11.79 0.79 2.49
N VAL A 188 12.71 -0.07 2.06
CA VAL A 188 13.52 -0.93 2.92
C VAL A 188 15.00 -0.81 2.61
#